data_d9de6a0d9e6b8e5a9b2525d64f5f9a2f
#
_entry.id   d9de6a0d9e6b8e5a9b2525d64f5f9a2f
#
_cell.length_a   1.000
_cell.length_b   1.000
_cell.length_c   1.000
_cell.angle_alpha   90.00
_cell.angle_beta   90.00
_cell.angle_gamma   90.00
#
_symmetry.space_group_name_H-M   'P 1'
#
loop_
_entity.id
_entity.type
_entity.pdbx_description
1 polymer ?
#
loop_
_entity_poly.entity_id
_entity_poly.type
_entity_poly.pdbx_seq_one_letter_code
_entity_poly.pdbx_strand_id
1 'polypeptide(L)'
;MPAHVYQGWDAKEKGAAAEAAWNEKFAAYQGAHPELAAEFKRRMAGELPSDWTAKADAFVAECNSEAKSPATRQASLGSIEAYAAALPELFGGSADLGCSNLTEWSGYKPMRGDMPAANYVNYGVREFGMAAIINVIALHGGFIPFGATFLMFSEYARNAIRMAALMKIQSIFVLTHDSIGLGEDGPTHQAVEQIPTLRMIPRMDVWRPCDTVETAVAWRKAIEKNNGPSCLIFSRQGLPFQSREAAQIADIERGGYVLRDCDGAPDAIVIATGSEVGIAVEAAAASSKRVRVVSMPCTSVFDAQDAAYKESVLPSSVTARVAVEAAVTDGWWKYVGS
;
A
#
# COMPACT_ATOMS: atom_id res chain seq x y z
N MET A 1 -13.31 -29.06 -34.00
CA MET A 1 -13.22 -27.90 -34.93
C MET A 1 -12.61 -28.37 -36.24
N PRO A 2 -13.03 -27.84 -37.42
CA PRO A 2 -12.43 -28.18 -38.70
C PRO A 2 -10.93 -27.83 -38.78
N ALA A 3 -10.16 -28.61 -39.57
CA ALA A 3 -8.69 -28.44 -39.64
C ALA A 3 -8.23 -27.05 -40.10
N HIS A 4 -8.97 -26.42 -41.03
CA HIS A 4 -8.65 -25.08 -41.51
C HIS A 4 -8.76 -24.00 -40.44
N VAL A 5 -9.57 -24.18 -39.40
CA VAL A 5 -9.68 -23.26 -38.27
C VAL A 5 -8.41 -23.35 -37.42
N TYR A 6 -7.90 -24.59 -37.14
CA TYR A 6 -6.65 -24.77 -36.44
C TYR A 6 -5.47 -24.15 -37.20
N GLN A 7 -5.41 -24.35 -38.52
CA GLN A 7 -4.38 -23.76 -39.37
C GLN A 7 -4.46 -22.24 -39.41
N GLY A 8 -5.68 -21.66 -39.49
CA GLY A 8 -5.84 -20.22 -39.50
C GLY A 8 -5.50 -19.52 -38.15
N TRP A 9 -5.54 -20.28 -37.06
CA TRP A 9 -5.24 -19.77 -35.72
C TRP A 9 -3.84 -20.14 -35.23
N ASP A 10 -3.12 -20.99 -35.98
CA ASP A 10 -1.74 -21.33 -35.61
C ASP A 10 -0.80 -20.14 -35.93
N ALA A 11 -0.37 -19.47 -34.89
CA ALA A 11 0.53 -18.33 -34.94
C ALA A 11 1.99 -18.68 -34.59
N LYS A 12 2.34 -19.99 -34.46
CA LYS A 12 3.67 -20.41 -33.99
C LYS A 12 4.81 -19.87 -34.85
N GLU A 13 4.73 -20.05 -36.16
CA GLU A 13 5.78 -19.58 -37.09
C GLU A 13 5.87 -18.05 -37.09
N LYS A 14 4.74 -17.35 -37.11
CA LYS A 14 4.68 -15.89 -37.07
C LYS A 14 5.20 -15.38 -35.74
N GLY A 15 4.85 -16.02 -34.63
CA GLY A 15 5.34 -15.67 -33.29
C GLY A 15 6.85 -15.85 -33.17
N ALA A 16 7.36 -17.02 -33.59
CA ALA A 16 8.79 -17.31 -33.57
C ALA A 16 9.61 -16.32 -34.43
N ALA A 17 9.12 -15.96 -35.61
CA ALA A 17 9.77 -14.96 -36.46
C ALA A 17 9.79 -13.57 -35.82
N ALA A 18 8.69 -13.16 -35.18
CA ALA A 18 8.61 -11.88 -34.48
C ALA A 18 9.55 -11.84 -33.26
N GLU A 19 9.61 -12.93 -32.49
CA GLU A 19 10.51 -13.07 -31.34
C GLU A 19 11.99 -13.03 -31.78
N ALA A 20 12.36 -13.76 -32.84
CA ALA A 20 13.72 -13.75 -33.39
C ALA A 20 14.15 -12.35 -33.81
N ALA A 21 13.28 -11.63 -34.53
CA ALA A 21 13.56 -10.26 -34.98
C ALA A 21 13.70 -9.28 -33.80
N TRP A 22 12.89 -9.47 -32.73
CA TRP A 22 13.01 -8.68 -31.52
C TRP A 22 14.32 -8.98 -30.79
N ASN A 23 14.68 -10.24 -30.63
CA ASN A 23 15.90 -10.67 -29.97
C ASN A 23 17.15 -10.14 -30.66
N GLU A 24 17.18 -10.13 -31.99
CA GLU A 24 18.29 -9.53 -32.78
C GLU A 24 18.43 -8.03 -32.49
N LYS A 25 17.31 -7.28 -32.51
CA LYS A 25 17.33 -5.85 -32.22
C LYS A 25 17.75 -5.58 -30.76
N PHE A 26 17.26 -6.39 -29.82
CA PHE A 26 17.61 -6.22 -28.41
C PHE A 26 19.09 -6.57 -28.14
N ALA A 27 19.65 -7.58 -28.81
CA ALA A 27 21.07 -7.90 -28.71
C ALA A 27 21.95 -6.75 -29.23
N ALA A 28 21.57 -6.14 -30.36
CA ALA A 28 22.26 -4.95 -30.89
C ALA A 28 22.17 -3.76 -29.92
N TYR A 29 20.98 -3.51 -29.35
CA TYR A 29 20.77 -2.48 -28.32
C TYR A 29 21.61 -2.74 -27.08
N GLN A 30 21.66 -3.97 -26.59
CA GLN A 30 22.46 -4.36 -25.43
C GLN A 30 23.97 -4.15 -25.67
N GLY A 31 24.44 -4.39 -26.88
CA GLY A 31 25.83 -4.10 -27.27
C GLY A 31 26.15 -2.60 -27.27
N ALA A 32 25.21 -1.78 -27.72
CA ALA A 32 25.38 -0.32 -27.79
C ALA A 32 25.13 0.39 -26.44
N HIS A 33 24.22 -0.15 -25.61
CA HIS A 33 23.73 0.47 -24.36
C HIS A 33 23.60 -0.56 -23.24
N PRO A 34 24.70 -1.15 -22.74
CA PRO A 34 24.65 -2.28 -21.81
C PRO A 34 23.93 -1.96 -20.49
N GLU A 35 24.14 -0.76 -19.92
CA GLU A 35 23.50 -0.34 -18.67
C GLU A 35 21.99 -0.15 -18.82
N LEU A 36 21.56 0.50 -19.91
CA LEU A 36 20.12 0.70 -20.17
C LEU A 36 19.42 -0.64 -20.47
N ALA A 37 20.10 -1.56 -21.15
CA ALA A 37 19.57 -2.89 -21.40
C ALA A 37 19.46 -3.73 -20.13
N ALA A 38 20.43 -3.61 -19.21
CA ALA A 38 20.37 -4.26 -17.90
C ALA A 38 19.20 -3.72 -17.07
N GLU A 39 19.04 -2.40 -17.03
CA GLU A 39 17.93 -1.73 -16.33
C GLU A 39 16.57 -2.10 -16.93
N PHE A 40 16.45 -2.16 -18.26
CA PHE A 40 15.24 -2.64 -18.92
C PHE A 40 14.88 -4.07 -18.48
N LYS A 41 15.86 -4.98 -18.49
CA LYS A 41 15.65 -6.38 -18.07
C LYS A 41 15.22 -6.46 -16.61
N ARG A 42 15.87 -5.73 -15.70
CA ARG A 42 15.53 -5.67 -14.28
C ARG A 42 14.08 -5.28 -14.08
N ARG A 43 13.66 -4.16 -14.70
CA ARG A 43 12.29 -3.66 -14.59
C ARG A 43 11.25 -4.62 -15.17
N MET A 44 11.54 -5.18 -16.35
CA MET A 44 10.62 -6.15 -16.98
C MET A 44 10.52 -7.46 -16.20
N ALA A 45 11.55 -7.83 -15.45
CA ALA A 45 11.51 -8.95 -14.49
C ALA A 45 10.77 -8.62 -13.19
N GLY A 46 10.43 -7.35 -12.95
CA GLY A 46 9.82 -6.90 -11.69
C GLY A 46 10.80 -6.93 -10.51
N GLU A 47 12.10 -6.90 -10.79
CA GLU A 47 13.15 -6.90 -9.76
C GLU A 47 13.43 -5.48 -9.28
N LEU A 48 13.56 -5.32 -7.95
CA LEU A 48 13.95 -4.06 -7.34
C LEU A 48 15.49 -3.87 -7.43
N PRO A 49 16.00 -2.62 -7.37
CA PRO A 49 17.43 -2.37 -7.34
C PRO A 49 18.12 -3.10 -6.17
N SER A 50 19.37 -3.54 -6.35
CA SER A 50 20.11 -4.29 -5.33
C SER A 50 20.30 -3.53 -4.00
N ASP A 51 20.26 -2.21 -4.05
CA ASP A 51 20.37 -1.33 -2.87
C ASP A 51 19.01 -0.89 -2.30
N TRP A 52 17.90 -1.41 -2.84
CA TRP A 52 16.54 -1.05 -2.42
C TRP A 52 16.32 -1.23 -0.92
N THR A 53 16.61 -2.44 -0.40
CA THR A 53 16.39 -2.75 1.02
C THR A 53 17.12 -1.77 1.93
N ALA A 54 18.40 -1.47 1.64
CA ALA A 54 19.20 -0.55 2.45
C ALA A 54 18.64 0.88 2.42
N LYS A 55 18.16 1.34 1.25
CA LYS A 55 17.52 2.66 1.10
C LYS A 55 16.19 2.74 1.84
N ALA A 56 15.37 1.70 1.74
CA ALA A 56 14.09 1.63 2.44
C ALA A 56 14.29 1.58 3.97
N ASP A 57 15.22 0.78 4.47
CA ASP A 57 15.57 0.72 5.90
C ASP A 57 16.06 2.08 6.42
N ALA A 58 16.92 2.76 5.65
CA ALA A 58 17.42 4.08 6.01
C ALA A 58 16.30 5.11 6.13
N PHE A 59 15.35 5.13 5.19
CA PHE A 59 14.21 6.04 5.23
C PHE A 59 13.26 5.74 6.39
N VAL A 60 12.98 4.47 6.68
CA VAL A 60 12.17 4.09 7.86
C VAL A 60 12.85 4.53 9.16
N ALA A 61 14.18 4.36 9.27
CA ALA A 61 14.94 4.80 10.41
C ALA A 61 14.94 6.34 10.55
N GLU A 62 15.04 7.07 9.45
CA GLU A 62 14.91 8.54 9.41
C GLU A 62 13.56 8.98 9.94
N CYS A 63 12.44 8.41 9.43
CA CYS A 63 11.09 8.70 9.92
C CYS A 63 10.97 8.50 11.44
N ASN A 64 11.57 7.43 11.98
CA ASN A 64 11.53 7.16 13.42
C ASN A 64 12.38 8.18 14.21
N SER A 65 13.53 8.58 13.68
CA SER A 65 14.41 9.54 14.36
C SER A 65 13.87 10.97 14.36
N GLU A 66 13.18 11.36 13.28
CA GLU A 66 12.56 12.69 13.16
C GLU A 66 11.34 12.88 14.07
N ALA A 67 10.65 11.79 14.42
CA ALA A 67 9.52 11.78 15.35
C ALA A 67 8.41 12.82 15.02
N LYS A 68 8.17 13.08 13.74
CA LYS A 68 7.19 14.08 13.27
C LYS A 68 5.76 13.53 13.37
N SER A 69 4.79 14.42 13.59
CA SER A 69 3.36 14.12 13.73
C SER A 69 2.49 14.76 12.63
N PRO A 70 2.80 14.57 11.35
CA PRO A 70 1.97 15.08 10.26
C PRO A 70 0.70 14.22 10.07
N ALA A 71 -0.19 14.64 9.16
CA ALA A 71 -1.19 13.73 8.60
C ALA A 71 -0.51 12.59 7.83
N THR A 72 -1.07 11.36 7.86
CA THR A 72 -0.41 10.26 7.16
C THR A 72 -0.42 10.43 5.64
N ARG A 73 -1.33 11.23 5.04
CA ARG A 73 -1.20 11.65 3.63
C ARG A 73 0.06 12.49 3.36
N GLN A 74 0.50 13.31 4.33
CA GLN A 74 1.77 14.07 4.23
C GLN A 74 2.98 13.14 4.38
N ALA A 75 2.89 12.18 5.30
CA ALA A 75 3.89 11.11 5.43
C ALA A 75 3.98 10.26 4.16
N SER A 76 2.84 10.02 3.48
CA SER A 76 2.79 9.35 2.18
C SER A 76 3.52 10.14 1.09
N LEU A 77 3.35 11.46 1.03
CA LEU A 77 4.14 12.30 0.12
C LEU A 77 5.64 12.15 0.38
N GLY A 78 6.06 12.19 1.65
CA GLY A 78 7.46 11.97 2.02
C GLY A 78 7.98 10.59 1.59
N SER A 79 7.13 9.55 1.69
CA SER A 79 7.47 8.21 1.23
C SER A 79 7.59 8.14 -0.30
N ILE A 80 6.70 8.78 -1.05
CA ILE A 80 6.79 8.88 -2.52
C ILE A 80 8.08 9.61 -2.90
N GLU A 81 8.39 10.73 -2.24
CA GLU A 81 9.62 11.51 -2.46
C GLU A 81 10.89 10.65 -2.30
N ALA A 82 11.00 9.93 -1.18
CA ALA A 82 12.15 9.09 -0.88
C ALA A 82 12.27 7.89 -1.82
N TYR A 83 11.17 7.21 -2.08
CA TYR A 83 11.17 5.97 -2.86
C TYR A 83 11.25 6.22 -4.37
N ALA A 84 10.62 7.28 -4.90
CA ALA A 84 10.74 7.65 -6.31
C ALA A 84 12.17 8.03 -6.70
N ALA A 85 12.96 8.57 -5.77
CA ALA A 85 14.38 8.83 -5.99
C ALA A 85 15.20 7.54 -6.22
N ALA A 86 14.77 6.42 -5.61
CA ALA A 86 15.41 5.12 -5.75
C ALA A 86 14.80 4.27 -6.88
N LEU A 87 13.55 4.54 -7.27
CA LEU A 87 12.74 3.74 -8.20
C LEU A 87 12.20 4.61 -9.34
N PRO A 88 12.98 4.87 -10.40
CA PRO A 88 12.49 5.62 -11.56
C PRO A 88 11.27 5.01 -12.26
N GLU A 89 11.00 3.73 -12.02
CA GLU A 89 9.82 3.00 -12.47
C GLU A 89 8.56 3.25 -11.63
N LEU A 90 8.64 3.97 -10.51
CA LEU A 90 7.47 4.38 -9.75
C LEU A 90 6.67 5.39 -10.57
N PHE A 91 5.46 4.99 -10.97
CA PHE A 91 4.62 5.73 -11.89
C PHE A 91 3.26 6.04 -11.26
N GLY A 92 2.97 7.32 -11.05
CA GLY A 92 1.83 7.74 -10.25
C GLY A 92 0.75 8.50 -10.98
N GLY A 93 -0.29 8.85 -10.22
CA GLY A 93 -1.36 9.72 -10.69
C GLY A 93 -2.48 9.88 -9.68
N SER A 94 -3.39 10.81 -9.98
CA SER A 94 -4.57 11.04 -9.16
C SER A 94 -5.80 11.32 -10.02
N ALA A 95 -6.96 10.94 -9.51
CA ALA A 95 -8.26 11.23 -10.11
C ALA A 95 -8.72 12.65 -9.71
N ASP A 96 -8.03 13.67 -10.24
CA ASP A 96 -8.29 15.11 -10.05
C ASP A 96 -8.12 15.62 -8.59
N LEU A 97 -7.39 14.89 -7.77
CA LEU A 97 -7.20 15.18 -6.35
C LEU A 97 -5.71 15.25 -5.94
N GLY A 98 -4.79 15.48 -6.89
CA GLY A 98 -3.35 15.45 -6.65
C GLY A 98 -2.91 16.30 -5.47
N CYS A 99 -3.41 17.56 -5.39
CA CYS A 99 -3.13 18.48 -4.28
C CYS A 99 -3.70 18.00 -2.94
N SER A 100 -4.86 17.33 -2.94
CA SER A 100 -5.52 16.84 -1.71
C SER A 100 -4.98 15.49 -1.26
N ASN A 101 -4.69 14.60 -2.21
CA ASN A 101 -4.06 13.31 -1.94
C ASN A 101 -2.58 13.44 -1.59
N LEU A 102 -1.95 14.58 -1.94
CA LEU A 102 -0.51 14.83 -1.77
C LEU A 102 0.32 13.76 -2.50
N THR A 103 0.12 13.66 -3.82
CA THR A 103 0.82 12.70 -4.67
C THR A 103 1.73 13.35 -5.72
N GLU A 104 1.77 14.67 -5.75
CA GLU A 104 2.64 15.48 -6.60
C GLU A 104 3.94 15.78 -5.85
N TRP A 105 4.91 14.85 -5.95
CA TRP A 105 6.22 15.00 -5.29
C TRP A 105 7.14 15.93 -6.09
N SER A 106 8.28 16.33 -5.55
CA SER A 106 9.18 17.31 -6.18
C SER A 106 9.69 16.88 -7.56
N GLY A 107 9.82 15.59 -7.79
CA GLY A 107 10.26 15.00 -9.05
C GLY A 107 9.14 14.59 -10.01
N TYR A 108 7.86 14.92 -9.71
CA TYR A 108 6.76 14.52 -10.58
C TYR A 108 6.79 15.24 -11.94
N LYS A 109 6.47 14.52 -13.00
CA LYS A 109 6.42 15.04 -14.36
C LYS A 109 5.10 14.62 -15.00
N PRO A 110 4.13 15.54 -15.12
CA PRO A 110 2.82 15.19 -15.64
C PRO A 110 2.91 14.78 -17.11
N MET A 111 2.19 13.72 -17.47
CA MET A 111 2.11 13.22 -18.83
C MET A 111 1.40 14.23 -19.73
N ARG A 112 2.07 14.62 -20.79
CA ARG A 112 1.58 15.52 -21.85
C ARG A 112 2.07 15.04 -23.20
N GLY A 113 1.41 15.41 -24.28
CA GLY A 113 1.79 14.99 -25.62
C GLY A 113 3.20 15.41 -26.06
N ASP A 114 3.78 16.42 -25.43
CA ASP A 114 5.12 16.96 -25.67
C ASP A 114 6.18 16.52 -24.64
N MET A 115 5.80 15.68 -23.63
CA MET A 115 6.70 15.24 -22.57
C MET A 115 6.91 13.72 -22.58
N PRO A 116 7.96 13.21 -23.25
CA PRO A 116 8.20 11.78 -23.40
C PRO A 116 8.72 11.10 -22.13
N ALA A 117 9.19 11.83 -21.12
CA ALA A 117 9.75 11.29 -19.87
C ALA A 117 8.83 11.57 -18.67
N ALA A 118 7.53 11.38 -18.84
CA ALA A 118 6.54 11.56 -17.79
C ALA A 118 6.52 10.39 -16.78
N ASN A 119 6.17 10.69 -15.54
CA ASN A 119 6.01 9.70 -14.46
C ASN A 119 4.72 9.89 -13.66
N TYR A 120 3.82 10.79 -14.11
CA TYR A 120 2.57 11.10 -13.44
C TYR A 120 1.43 11.35 -14.42
N VAL A 121 0.24 10.83 -14.09
CA VAL A 121 -0.98 11.01 -14.90
C VAL A 121 -2.04 11.76 -14.12
N ASN A 122 -2.54 12.85 -14.69
CA ASN A 122 -3.75 13.51 -14.24
C ASN A 122 -4.96 12.81 -14.88
N TYR A 123 -5.60 11.89 -14.15
CA TYR A 123 -6.69 11.06 -14.68
C TYR A 123 -8.01 11.83 -14.84
N GLY A 124 -8.15 13.02 -14.25
CA GLY A 124 -9.41 13.72 -14.11
C GLY A 124 -10.35 12.96 -13.17
N VAL A 125 -11.61 13.38 -13.07
CA VAL A 125 -12.64 12.72 -12.24
C VAL A 125 -13.04 11.39 -12.89
N ARG A 126 -12.17 10.38 -12.78
CA ARG A 126 -12.30 9.05 -13.44
C ARG A 126 -11.67 7.94 -12.62
N GLU A 127 -12.18 7.68 -11.43
CA GLU A 127 -11.62 6.72 -10.49
C GLU A 127 -11.56 5.29 -11.08
N PHE A 128 -12.63 4.87 -11.75
CA PHE A 128 -12.63 3.58 -12.46
C PHE A 128 -11.58 3.54 -13.57
N GLY A 129 -11.55 4.57 -14.42
CA GLY A 129 -10.58 4.68 -15.51
C GLY A 129 -9.14 4.68 -15.00
N MET A 130 -8.85 5.44 -13.94
CA MET A 130 -7.56 5.43 -13.26
C MET A 130 -7.19 4.02 -12.80
N ALA A 131 -8.05 3.38 -12.00
CA ALA A 131 -7.79 2.05 -11.46
C ALA A 131 -7.59 1.00 -12.57
N ALA A 132 -8.36 1.08 -13.66
CA ALA A 132 -8.20 0.19 -14.80
C ALA A 132 -6.89 0.45 -15.56
N ILE A 133 -6.49 1.70 -15.75
CA ILE A 133 -5.25 2.07 -16.43
C ILE A 133 -4.03 1.62 -15.62
N ILE A 134 -4.00 1.84 -14.31
CA ILE A 134 -2.88 1.34 -13.49
C ILE A 134 -2.79 -0.19 -13.49
N ASN A 135 -3.92 -0.89 -13.56
CA ASN A 135 -3.92 -2.35 -13.73
C ASN A 135 -3.25 -2.77 -15.06
N VAL A 136 -3.54 -2.05 -16.15
CA VAL A 136 -2.91 -2.32 -17.45
C VAL A 136 -1.41 -2.00 -17.43
N ILE A 137 -1.01 -0.92 -16.77
CA ILE A 137 0.42 -0.57 -16.61
C ILE A 137 1.14 -1.68 -15.83
N ALA A 138 0.54 -2.18 -14.74
CA ALA A 138 1.09 -3.31 -13.98
C ALA A 138 1.21 -4.59 -14.83
N LEU A 139 0.22 -4.88 -15.67
CA LEU A 139 0.24 -6.04 -16.58
C LEU A 139 1.28 -5.91 -17.70
N HIS A 140 1.53 -4.70 -18.18
CA HIS A 140 2.58 -4.44 -19.15
C HIS A 140 3.96 -4.76 -18.59
N GLY A 141 4.16 -4.51 -17.29
CA GLY A 141 5.45 -4.64 -16.62
C GLY A 141 6.37 -3.43 -16.83
N GLY A 142 7.49 -3.41 -16.12
CA GLY A 142 8.49 -2.34 -16.21
C GLY A 142 8.19 -1.10 -15.37
N PHE A 143 7.02 -1.03 -14.74
CA PHE A 143 6.57 0.05 -13.87
C PHE A 143 5.94 -0.47 -12.58
N ILE A 144 6.03 0.32 -11.52
CA ILE A 144 5.30 0.15 -10.26
C ILE A 144 4.23 1.25 -10.21
N PRO A 145 2.99 0.95 -10.65
CA PRO A 145 1.98 1.99 -10.79
C PRO A 145 1.23 2.24 -9.47
N PHE A 146 0.93 3.52 -9.21
CA PHE A 146 -0.04 3.90 -8.17
C PHE A 146 -1.08 4.90 -8.70
N GLY A 147 -2.27 4.85 -8.11
CA GLY A 147 -3.35 5.80 -8.41
C GLY A 147 -4.03 6.26 -7.13
N ALA A 148 -4.34 7.55 -7.05
CA ALA A 148 -4.85 8.18 -5.85
C ALA A 148 -6.23 8.80 -6.02
N THR A 149 -7.05 8.67 -4.97
CA THR A 149 -8.32 9.35 -4.79
C THR A 149 -8.67 9.40 -3.31
N PHE A 150 -9.82 9.98 -2.92
CA PHE A 150 -10.33 9.82 -1.57
C PHE A 150 -10.83 8.39 -1.34
N LEU A 151 -10.74 7.93 -0.10
CA LEU A 151 -11.21 6.58 0.25
C LEU A 151 -12.67 6.35 -0.12
N MET A 152 -13.54 7.34 0.13
CA MET A 152 -14.96 7.26 -0.26
C MET A 152 -15.14 7.03 -1.75
N PHE A 153 -14.29 7.61 -2.59
CA PHE A 153 -14.39 7.48 -4.04
C PHE A 153 -13.83 6.16 -4.58
N SER A 154 -13.26 5.32 -3.71
CA SER A 154 -12.94 3.93 -4.07
C SER A 154 -14.20 3.16 -4.53
N GLU A 155 -15.39 3.59 -4.12
CA GLU A 155 -16.67 3.01 -4.59
C GLU A 155 -16.83 3.14 -6.11
N TYR A 156 -16.41 4.25 -6.71
CA TYR A 156 -16.42 4.41 -8.17
C TYR A 156 -15.41 3.50 -8.86
N ALA A 157 -14.29 3.19 -8.21
CA ALA A 157 -13.22 2.33 -8.73
C ALA A 157 -13.38 0.84 -8.36
N ARG A 158 -14.38 0.48 -7.55
CA ARG A 158 -14.50 -0.79 -6.83
C ARG A 158 -14.24 -2.02 -7.71
N ASN A 159 -14.83 -2.09 -8.89
CA ASN A 159 -14.66 -3.24 -9.77
C ASN A 159 -13.22 -3.37 -10.28
N ALA A 160 -12.59 -2.27 -10.70
CA ALA A 160 -11.20 -2.28 -11.16
C ALA A 160 -10.22 -2.64 -10.04
N ILE A 161 -10.44 -2.15 -8.80
CA ILE A 161 -9.68 -2.52 -7.61
C ILE A 161 -9.80 -4.03 -7.35
N ARG A 162 -11.02 -4.58 -7.40
CA ARG A 162 -11.26 -6.02 -7.26
C ARG A 162 -10.57 -6.83 -8.35
N MET A 163 -10.55 -6.32 -9.59
CA MET A 163 -9.89 -6.99 -10.71
C MET A 163 -8.38 -7.07 -10.53
N ALA A 164 -7.72 -6.07 -9.94
CA ALA A 164 -6.30 -6.16 -9.60
C ALA A 164 -6.01 -7.37 -8.69
N ALA A 165 -6.85 -7.59 -7.68
CA ALA A 165 -6.72 -8.73 -6.78
C ALA A 165 -6.99 -10.07 -7.47
N LEU A 166 -7.98 -10.13 -8.35
CA LEU A 166 -8.29 -11.33 -9.14
C LEU A 166 -7.16 -11.71 -10.10
N MET A 167 -6.56 -10.72 -10.74
CA MET A 167 -5.43 -10.88 -11.66
C MET A 167 -4.09 -11.07 -10.92
N LYS A 168 -4.04 -10.85 -9.60
CA LYS A 168 -2.83 -10.95 -8.75
C LYS A 168 -1.71 -10.00 -9.20
N ILE A 169 -2.06 -8.78 -9.57
CA ILE A 169 -1.12 -7.79 -10.08
C ILE A 169 -0.78 -6.74 -9.04
N GLN A 170 0.42 -6.20 -9.14
CA GLN A 170 0.93 -5.13 -8.30
C GLN A 170 0.32 -3.78 -8.75
N SER A 171 -0.81 -3.42 -8.15
CA SER A 171 -1.41 -2.10 -8.30
C SER A 171 -1.52 -1.45 -6.93
N ILE A 172 -1.03 -0.22 -6.78
CA ILE A 172 -1.06 0.49 -5.50
C ILE A 172 -2.17 1.55 -5.56
N PHE A 173 -3.12 1.46 -4.65
CA PHE A 173 -4.22 2.40 -4.52
C PHE A 173 -3.99 3.28 -3.29
N VAL A 174 -3.74 4.58 -3.52
CA VAL A 174 -3.53 5.58 -2.47
C VAL A 174 -4.88 6.23 -2.16
N LEU A 175 -5.43 5.94 -0.98
CA LEU A 175 -6.77 6.33 -0.59
C LEU A 175 -6.70 7.24 0.65
N THR A 176 -6.88 8.54 0.46
CA THR A 176 -6.79 9.52 1.55
C THR A 176 -8.16 9.89 2.09
N HIS A 177 -8.19 10.68 3.17
CA HIS A 177 -9.43 11.09 3.84
C HIS A 177 -10.18 9.86 4.38
N ASP A 178 -9.50 9.17 5.29
CA ASP A 178 -9.73 7.78 5.70
C ASP A 178 -11.03 7.52 6.48
N SER A 179 -11.62 8.55 7.10
CA SER A 179 -12.73 8.36 8.05
C SER A 179 -13.50 9.64 8.33
N ILE A 180 -14.37 9.62 9.33
CA ILE A 180 -15.06 10.82 9.86
C ILE A 180 -14.10 11.90 10.32
N GLY A 181 -12.84 11.56 10.60
CA GLY A 181 -11.78 12.49 11.01
C GLY A 181 -11.36 13.49 9.94
N LEU A 182 -11.81 13.36 8.68
CA LEU A 182 -11.57 14.35 7.63
C LEU A 182 -12.28 15.70 7.89
N GLY A 183 -13.40 15.68 8.64
CA GLY A 183 -14.05 16.89 9.14
C GLY A 183 -15.09 17.50 8.20
N GLU A 184 -14.87 18.72 7.75
CA GLU A 184 -15.86 19.63 7.15
C GLU A 184 -16.45 19.20 5.79
N ASP A 185 -15.82 18.30 5.05
CA ASP A 185 -16.35 17.80 3.75
C ASP A 185 -17.67 17.04 3.91
N GLY A 186 -17.96 16.55 5.11
CA GLY A 186 -19.25 15.98 5.48
C GLY A 186 -19.49 14.55 5.02
N PRO A 187 -20.73 14.03 5.18
CA PRO A 187 -21.05 12.61 5.03
C PRO A 187 -20.80 12.03 3.64
N THR A 188 -20.83 12.84 2.60
CA THR A 188 -20.57 12.40 1.23
C THR A 188 -19.11 12.02 0.97
N HIS A 189 -18.20 12.41 1.88
CA HIS A 189 -16.77 12.18 1.78
C HIS A 189 -16.23 11.33 2.94
N GLN A 190 -17.00 11.18 4.01
CA GLN A 190 -16.63 10.44 5.21
C GLN A 190 -16.84 8.94 5.00
N ALA A 191 -15.74 8.19 4.91
CA ALA A 191 -15.76 6.75 4.76
C ALA A 191 -16.23 6.05 6.04
N VAL A 192 -17.04 5.01 5.91
CA VAL A 192 -17.61 4.23 7.03
C VAL A 192 -17.41 2.74 6.80
N GLU A 193 -17.94 2.18 5.70
CA GLU A 193 -17.85 0.76 5.35
C GLU A 193 -16.73 0.44 4.36
N GLN A 194 -16.05 1.43 3.79
CA GLN A 194 -15.07 1.25 2.72
C GLN A 194 -13.89 0.40 3.16
N ILE A 195 -13.32 0.66 4.35
CA ILE A 195 -12.17 -0.10 4.86
C ILE A 195 -12.52 -1.59 5.06
N PRO A 196 -13.55 -1.96 5.82
CA PRO A 196 -13.95 -3.36 5.98
C PRO A 196 -14.25 -4.04 4.65
N THR A 197 -14.94 -3.36 3.74
CA THR A 197 -15.28 -3.95 2.44
C THR A 197 -14.06 -4.15 1.54
N LEU A 198 -13.04 -3.30 1.61
CA LEU A 198 -11.76 -3.51 0.93
C LEU A 198 -11.00 -4.71 1.53
N ARG A 199 -10.99 -4.84 2.87
CA ARG A 199 -10.40 -6.00 3.58
C ARG A 199 -11.06 -7.34 3.21
N MET A 200 -12.30 -7.33 2.75
CA MET A 200 -13.01 -8.53 2.28
C MET A 200 -12.53 -9.04 0.92
N ILE A 201 -11.78 -8.25 0.14
CA ILE A 201 -11.26 -8.66 -1.16
C ILE A 201 -10.06 -9.60 -0.94
N PRO A 202 -10.12 -10.88 -1.36
CA PRO A 202 -8.99 -11.80 -1.20
C PRO A 202 -7.72 -11.27 -1.89
N ARG A 203 -6.56 -11.44 -1.25
CA ARG A 203 -5.23 -10.97 -1.71
C ARG A 203 -5.03 -9.46 -1.74
N MET A 204 -5.99 -8.69 -1.26
CA MET A 204 -5.83 -7.26 -1.06
C MET A 204 -5.16 -6.99 0.28
N ASP A 205 -4.04 -6.28 0.29
CA ASP A 205 -3.49 -5.74 1.52
C ASP A 205 -4.02 -4.33 1.73
N VAL A 206 -4.67 -4.14 2.87
CA VAL A 206 -5.25 -2.85 3.24
C VAL A 206 -4.45 -2.31 4.42
N TRP A 207 -3.56 -1.36 4.14
CA TRP A 207 -2.71 -0.71 5.12
C TRP A 207 -3.34 0.60 5.59
N ARG A 208 -3.52 0.75 6.88
CA ARG A 208 -4.00 1.98 7.53
C ARG A 208 -3.02 2.39 8.62
N PRO A 209 -1.94 3.09 8.27
CA PRO A 209 -0.87 3.46 9.19
C PRO A 209 -1.28 4.58 10.14
N CYS A 210 -0.69 4.57 11.35
CA CYS A 210 -0.97 5.54 12.40
C CYS A 210 -0.01 6.73 12.45
N ASP A 211 1.13 6.68 11.75
CA ASP A 211 2.15 7.74 11.72
C ASP A 211 3.12 7.61 10.55
N THR A 212 4.20 8.40 10.56
CA THR A 212 5.22 8.42 9.51
C THR A 212 5.94 7.09 9.34
N VAL A 213 6.25 6.39 10.43
CA VAL A 213 7.01 5.13 10.39
C VAL A 213 6.18 4.01 9.78
N GLU A 214 4.93 3.83 10.26
CA GLU A 214 4.04 2.85 9.65
C GLU A 214 3.71 3.20 8.19
N THR A 215 3.62 4.49 7.84
CA THR A 215 3.39 4.93 6.45
C THR A 215 4.55 4.54 5.54
N ALA A 216 5.79 4.75 5.97
CA ALA A 216 6.99 4.36 5.22
C ALA A 216 7.06 2.85 5.01
N VAL A 217 6.75 2.05 6.06
CA VAL A 217 6.70 0.60 5.96
C VAL A 217 5.55 0.14 5.04
N ALA A 218 4.37 0.74 5.13
CA ALA A 218 3.23 0.40 4.27
C ALA A 218 3.55 0.63 2.78
N TRP A 219 4.18 1.74 2.43
CA TRP A 219 4.66 2.01 1.08
C TRP A 219 5.71 0.99 0.62
N ARG A 220 6.71 0.72 1.48
CA ARG A 220 7.72 -0.31 1.21
C ARG A 220 7.06 -1.66 0.89
N LYS A 221 6.14 -2.12 1.75
CA LYS A 221 5.44 -3.40 1.55
C LYS A 221 4.59 -3.43 0.29
N ALA A 222 3.96 -2.31 -0.08
CA ALA A 222 3.20 -2.20 -1.33
C ALA A 222 4.10 -2.28 -2.57
N ILE A 223 5.30 -1.68 -2.50
CA ILE A 223 6.32 -1.74 -3.57
C ILE A 223 6.91 -3.15 -3.69
N GLU A 224 7.16 -3.84 -2.58
CA GLU A 224 7.74 -5.20 -2.57
C GLU A 224 6.73 -6.30 -2.94
N LYS A 225 5.43 -6.02 -2.83
CA LYS A 225 4.38 -6.99 -3.11
C LYS A 225 4.11 -7.14 -4.61
N ASN A 226 4.52 -8.25 -5.19
CA ASN A 226 4.38 -8.54 -6.62
C ASN A 226 3.23 -9.50 -7.00
N ASN A 227 2.47 -10.01 -6.02
CA ASN A 227 1.45 -11.05 -6.21
C ASN A 227 0.03 -10.61 -5.87
N GLY A 228 -0.22 -9.32 -5.82
CA GLY A 228 -1.52 -8.73 -5.52
C GLY A 228 -1.45 -7.23 -5.27
N PRO A 229 -2.59 -6.55 -5.25
CA PRO A 229 -2.67 -5.10 -5.01
C PRO A 229 -2.55 -4.75 -3.54
N SER A 230 -2.26 -3.45 -3.29
CA SER A 230 -2.30 -2.85 -1.97
C SER A 230 -3.15 -1.58 -1.98
N CYS A 231 -4.00 -1.41 -0.96
CA CYS A 231 -4.67 -0.15 -0.65
C CYS A 231 -3.93 0.50 0.53
N LEU A 232 -3.44 1.72 0.33
CA LEU A 232 -2.78 2.52 1.34
C LEU A 232 -3.74 3.62 1.78
N ILE A 233 -4.22 3.56 3.02
CA ILE A 233 -5.28 4.41 3.54
C ILE A 233 -4.69 5.45 4.50
N PHE A 234 -4.89 6.74 4.19
CA PHE A 234 -4.23 7.83 4.90
C PHE A 234 -5.21 8.87 5.44
N SER A 235 -4.89 9.38 6.62
CA SER A 235 -5.65 10.43 7.30
C SER A 235 -5.47 11.80 6.63
N ARG A 236 -6.49 12.66 6.74
CA ARG A 236 -6.39 14.09 6.43
C ARG A 236 -5.80 14.88 7.59
N GLN A 237 -6.17 14.55 8.81
CA GLN A 237 -5.71 15.17 10.05
C GLN A 237 -4.33 14.65 10.47
N GLY A 238 -3.58 15.51 11.19
CA GLY A 238 -2.31 15.12 11.82
C GLY A 238 -2.52 14.07 12.90
N LEU A 239 -1.57 13.13 13.00
CA LEU A 239 -1.60 12.05 13.97
C LEU A 239 -0.36 12.09 14.86
N PRO A 240 -0.47 11.75 16.16
CA PRO A 240 0.66 11.77 17.06
C PRO A 240 1.66 10.66 16.72
N PHE A 241 2.94 11.01 16.66
CA PHE A 241 4.02 10.04 16.51
C PHE A 241 3.99 9.02 17.64
N GLN A 242 4.24 7.78 17.30
CA GLN A 242 4.36 6.68 18.26
C GLN A 242 5.82 6.21 18.32
N SER A 243 6.48 6.42 19.45
CA SER A 243 7.87 5.95 19.64
C SER A 243 7.94 4.41 19.58
N ARG A 244 9.00 3.87 19.00
CA ARG A 244 9.19 2.41 18.85
C ARG A 244 10.65 2.04 19.04
N GLU A 245 10.85 0.86 19.60
CA GLU A 245 12.14 0.17 19.58
C GLU A 245 12.38 -0.46 18.19
N ALA A 246 13.63 -0.74 17.86
CA ALA A 246 13.98 -1.33 16.55
C ALA A 246 13.26 -2.64 16.25
N ALA A 247 13.03 -3.49 17.23
CA ALA A 247 12.28 -4.73 17.06
C ALA A 247 10.80 -4.46 16.68
N GLN A 248 10.17 -3.45 17.28
CA GLN A 248 8.80 -3.06 16.96
C GLN A 248 8.67 -2.48 15.55
N ILE A 249 9.69 -1.74 15.09
CA ILE A 249 9.74 -1.24 13.70
C ILE A 249 9.76 -2.41 12.71
N ALA A 250 10.57 -3.42 12.97
CA ALA A 250 10.61 -4.64 12.14
C ALA A 250 9.27 -5.40 12.16
N ASP A 251 8.59 -5.41 13.30
CA ASP A 251 7.29 -6.09 13.44
C ASP A 251 6.12 -5.36 12.73
N ILE A 252 6.25 -4.08 12.36
CA ILE A 252 5.25 -3.39 11.53
C ILE A 252 5.00 -4.17 10.23
N GLU A 253 6.06 -4.72 9.63
CA GLU A 253 5.96 -5.51 8.38
C GLU A 253 5.09 -6.76 8.51
N ARG A 254 4.83 -7.20 9.74
CA ARG A 254 3.98 -8.36 10.05
C ARG A 254 2.49 -8.01 10.13
N GLY A 255 2.13 -6.74 9.95
CA GLY A 255 0.75 -6.26 9.81
C GLY A 255 0.01 -6.01 11.10
N GLY A 256 0.53 -6.45 12.24
CA GLY A 256 -0.01 -6.21 13.58
C GLY A 256 1.05 -6.55 14.62
N TYR A 257 1.25 -5.69 15.62
CA TYR A 257 2.33 -5.84 16.60
C TYR A 257 1.98 -5.16 17.93
N VAL A 258 2.69 -5.54 19.00
CA VAL A 258 2.53 -4.91 20.31
C VAL A 258 3.25 -3.56 20.30
N LEU A 259 2.49 -2.47 20.31
CA LEU A 259 3.00 -1.11 20.33
C LEU A 259 3.32 -0.65 21.76
N ARG A 260 2.43 -0.96 22.72
CA ARG A 260 2.66 -0.72 24.15
C ARG A 260 2.31 -1.98 24.90
N ASP A 261 3.21 -2.41 25.75
CA ASP A 261 2.96 -3.55 26.65
C ASP A 261 2.86 -3.09 28.09
N CYS A 262 2.50 -4.00 28.97
CA CYS A 262 2.40 -3.79 30.41
C CYS A 262 3.25 -4.83 31.15
N ASP A 263 3.55 -4.57 32.41
CA ASP A 263 4.26 -5.53 33.26
C ASP A 263 3.40 -6.77 33.54
N GLY A 264 3.90 -7.94 33.18
CA GLY A 264 3.21 -9.22 33.35
C GLY A 264 2.08 -9.46 32.31
N ALA A 265 1.13 -10.31 32.68
CA ALA A 265 0.00 -10.61 31.78
C ALA A 265 -0.98 -9.43 31.75
N PRO A 266 -1.44 -9.00 30.56
CA PRO A 266 -2.40 -7.92 30.44
C PRO A 266 -3.79 -8.34 30.95
N ASP A 267 -4.49 -7.41 31.60
CA ASP A 267 -5.90 -7.58 32.00
C ASP A 267 -6.83 -7.38 30.77
N ALA A 268 -6.39 -6.57 29.79
CA ALA A 268 -7.12 -6.31 28.55
C ALA A 268 -6.16 -5.98 27.41
N ILE A 269 -6.63 -6.19 26.17
CA ILE A 269 -5.93 -5.80 24.94
C ILE A 269 -6.79 -4.81 24.17
N VAL A 270 -6.21 -3.67 23.79
CA VAL A 270 -6.81 -2.71 22.85
C VAL A 270 -6.13 -2.85 21.51
N ILE A 271 -6.89 -3.19 20.48
CA ILE A 271 -6.42 -3.31 19.09
C ILE A 271 -6.86 -2.05 18.36
N ALA A 272 -5.93 -1.29 17.81
CA ALA A 272 -6.24 -0.07 17.08
C ALA A 272 -5.53 -0.01 15.74
N THR A 273 -6.02 0.82 14.84
CA THR A 273 -5.43 1.02 13.51
C THR A 273 -5.58 2.48 13.08
N GLY A 274 -4.61 2.98 12.31
CA GLY A 274 -4.68 4.33 11.78
C GLY A 274 -4.80 5.41 12.85
N SER A 275 -5.71 6.34 12.64
CA SER A 275 -5.92 7.50 13.52
C SER A 275 -6.32 7.14 14.94
N GLU A 276 -6.83 5.96 15.20
CA GLU A 276 -7.31 5.54 16.51
C GLU A 276 -6.20 4.97 17.42
N VAL A 277 -5.01 4.70 16.88
CA VAL A 277 -3.88 4.17 17.68
C VAL A 277 -3.45 5.16 18.77
N GLY A 278 -3.36 6.45 18.46
CA GLY A 278 -3.06 7.47 19.46
C GLY A 278 -4.07 7.49 20.61
N ILE A 279 -5.36 7.41 20.29
CA ILE A 279 -6.46 7.35 21.27
C ILE A 279 -6.34 6.10 22.16
N ALA A 280 -6.01 4.95 21.56
CA ALA A 280 -5.83 3.70 22.29
C ALA A 280 -4.64 3.77 23.28
N VAL A 281 -3.53 4.40 22.85
CA VAL A 281 -2.34 4.61 23.72
C VAL A 281 -2.69 5.53 24.91
N GLU A 282 -3.37 6.65 24.65
CA GLU A 282 -3.81 7.57 25.70
C GLU A 282 -4.79 6.90 26.69
N ALA A 283 -5.76 6.15 26.18
CA ALA A 283 -6.72 5.43 27.01
C ALA A 283 -6.05 4.36 27.87
N ALA A 284 -5.08 3.63 27.31
CA ALA A 284 -4.31 2.64 28.06
C ALA A 284 -3.49 3.29 29.19
N ALA A 285 -2.84 4.42 28.90
CA ALA A 285 -2.06 5.17 29.89
C ALA A 285 -2.92 5.76 31.03
N ALA A 286 -4.17 6.12 30.74
CA ALA A 286 -5.12 6.61 31.74
C ALA A 286 -5.80 5.49 32.53
N SER A 287 -5.66 4.24 32.14
CA SER A 287 -6.30 3.10 32.75
C SER A 287 -5.60 2.66 34.06
N SER A 288 -6.35 2.25 35.07
CA SER A 288 -5.82 1.55 36.25
C SER A 288 -5.56 0.06 36.02
N LYS A 289 -5.90 -0.47 34.82
CA LYS A 289 -5.69 -1.86 34.43
C LYS A 289 -4.41 -1.99 33.63
N ARG A 290 -3.84 -3.20 33.60
CA ARG A 290 -2.72 -3.54 32.73
C ARG A 290 -3.25 -3.73 31.31
N VAL A 291 -3.02 -2.76 30.46
CA VAL A 291 -3.55 -2.76 29.08
C VAL A 291 -2.40 -2.89 28.11
N ARG A 292 -2.50 -3.90 27.24
CA ARG A 292 -1.64 -4.01 26.05
C ARG A 292 -2.31 -3.26 24.90
N VAL A 293 -1.56 -2.43 24.19
CA VAL A 293 -2.01 -1.79 22.95
C VAL A 293 -1.32 -2.46 21.76
N VAL A 294 -2.13 -2.95 20.84
CA VAL A 294 -1.72 -3.55 19.58
C VAL A 294 -2.05 -2.58 18.44
N SER A 295 -1.03 -2.14 17.69
CA SER A 295 -1.25 -1.50 16.40
C SER A 295 -1.44 -2.56 15.33
N MET A 296 -2.51 -2.44 14.53
CA MET A 296 -2.89 -3.38 13.48
C MET A 296 -2.99 -2.67 12.12
N PRO A 297 -1.86 -2.20 11.55
CA PRO A 297 -1.88 -1.45 10.31
C PRO A 297 -2.38 -2.25 9.10
N CYS A 298 -2.24 -3.60 9.09
CA CYS A 298 -2.71 -4.44 7.98
C CYS A 298 -3.19 -5.81 8.45
N THR A 299 -4.49 -6.00 8.52
CA THR A 299 -5.10 -7.24 9.02
C THR A 299 -4.79 -8.46 8.16
N SER A 300 -4.73 -8.34 6.83
CA SER A 300 -4.44 -9.47 5.93
C SER A 300 -3.03 -10.00 6.11
N VAL A 301 -2.06 -9.12 6.32
CA VAL A 301 -0.65 -9.49 6.57
C VAL A 301 -0.50 -10.13 7.95
N PHE A 302 -1.18 -9.61 8.97
CA PHE A 302 -1.21 -10.23 10.31
C PHE A 302 -1.85 -11.62 10.29
N ASP A 303 -2.96 -11.79 9.59
CA ASP A 303 -3.64 -13.08 9.47
C ASP A 303 -2.75 -14.16 8.83
N ALA A 304 -1.88 -13.76 7.92
CA ALA A 304 -0.93 -14.66 7.25
C ALA A 304 0.27 -15.07 8.12
N GLN A 305 0.45 -14.45 9.30
CA GLN A 305 1.53 -14.83 10.21
C GLN A 305 1.29 -16.23 10.82
N ASP A 306 2.37 -16.86 11.27
CA ASP A 306 2.31 -18.13 11.98
C ASP A 306 1.52 -18.01 13.32
N ALA A 307 1.10 -19.14 13.84
CA ALA A 307 0.29 -19.21 15.06
C ALA A 307 1.05 -18.68 16.29
N ALA A 308 2.38 -18.91 16.36
CA ALA A 308 3.18 -18.50 17.50
C ALA A 308 3.28 -16.96 17.57
N TYR A 309 3.49 -16.30 16.42
CA TYR A 309 3.50 -14.85 16.38
C TYR A 309 2.13 -14.26 16.74
N LYS A 310 1.06 -14.77 16.14
CA LYS A 310 -0.30 -14.30 16.46
C LYS A 310 -0.62 -14.45 17.94
N GLU A 311 -0.23 -15.57 18.56
CA GLU A 311 -0.40 -15.81 19.99
C GLU A 311 0.47 -14.86 20.85
N SER A 312 1.67 -14.50 20.40
CA SER A 312 2.51 -13.53 21.13
C SER A 312 1.91 -12.12 21.14
N VAL A 313 1.24 -11.71 20.08
CA VAL A 313 0.58 -10.40 19.95
C VAL A 313 -0.79 -10.39 20.63
N LEU A 314 -1.60 -11.41 20.38
CA LEU A 314 -2.98 -11.58 20.86
C LEU A 314 -3.11 -12.90 21.63
N PRO A 315 -2.53 -13.02 22.83
CA PRO A 315 -2.58 -14.26 23.59
C PRO A 315 -4.01 -14.72 23.87
N SER A 316 -4.31 -15.98 23.57
CA SER A 316 -5.64 -16.59 23.69
C SER A 316 -6.18 -16.60 25.14
N SER A 317 -5.27 -16.54 26.11
CA SER A 317 -5.60 -16.43 27.53
C SER A 317 -6.22 -15.08 27.92
N VAL A 318 -6.06 -14.04 27.10
CA VAL A 318 -6.63 -12.70 27.34
C VAL A 318 -7.85 -12.51 26.45
N THR A 319 -9.02 -12.70 27.00
CA THR A 319 -10.33 -12.60 26.30
C THR A 319 -10.93 -11.20 26.34
N ALA A 320 -10.53 -10.35 27.30
CA ALA A 320 -10.95 -8.97 27.35
C ALA A 320 -10.24 -8.15 26.26
N ARG A 321 -10.87 -8.04 25.09
CA ARG A 321 -10.32 -7.36 23.92
C ARG A 321 -11.30 -6.33 23.38
N VAL A 322 -10.76 -5.18 22.96
CA VAL A 322 -11.53 -4.10 22.32
C VAL A 322 -10.80 -3.70 21.06
N ALA A 323 -11.53 -3.54 19.95
CA ALA A 323 -11.02 -2.94 18.74
C ALA A 323 -11.50 -1.49 18.62
N VAL A 324 -10.61 -0.60 18.16
CA VAL A 324 -10.91 0.83 17.97
C VAL A 324 -10.54 1.22 16.54
N GLU A 325 -11.56 1.52 15.76
CA GLU A 325 -11.43 2.00 14.37
C GLU A 325 -12.63 2.88 14.02
N ALA A 326 -12.41 4.02 13.40
CA ALA A 326 -13.47 4.88 12.87
C ALA A 326 -14.05 4.29 11.58
N ALA A 327 -14.74 3.15 11.69
CA ALA A 327 -15.40 2.40 10.62
C ALA A 327 -16.50 1.50 11.23
N VAL A 328 -17.23 0.74 10.39
CA VAL A 328 -18.14 -0.31 10.88
C VAL A 328 -17.38 -1.42 11.59
N THR A 329 -18.02 -2.03 12.60
CA THR A 329 -17.36 -2.94 13.54
C THR A 329 -17.16 -4.37 13.04
N ASP A 330 -17.83 -4.76 11.97
CA ASP A 330 -17.97 -6.16 11.52
C ASP A 330 -16.62 -6.86 11.21
N GLY A 331 -15.61 -6.13 10.81
CA GLY A 331 -14.30 -6.70 10.50
C GLY A 331 -13.49 -7.17 11.71
N TRP A 332 -13.91 -6.84 12.94
CA TRP A 332 -13.10 -7.02 14.14
C TRP A 332 -13.47 -8.24 14.99
N TRP A 333 -14.64 -8.85 14.77
CA TRP A 333 -15.12 -9.99 15.57
C TRP A 333 -14.12 -11.13 15.71
N LYS A 334 -13.37 -11.45 14.65
CA LYS A 334 -12.37 -12.53 14.67
C LYS A 334 -11.18 -12.25 15.60
N TYR A 335 -10.95 -11.00 16.01
CA TYR A 335 -9.85 -10.62 16.90
C TYR A 335 -10.32 -10.38 18.34
N VAL A 336 -11.53 -9.86 18.51
CA VAL A 336 -12.07 -9.52 19.84
C VAL A 336 -12.92 -10.62 20.44
N GLY A 337 -13.40 -11.57 19.63
CA GLY A 337 -14.32 -12.61 20.07
C GLY A 337 -15.77 -12.09 20.16
N SER A 338 -16.67 -12.98 20.58
CA SER A 338 -18.10 -12.71 20.73
C SER A 338 -18.45 -12.51 22.21
#